data_ddaa2e2bbb83f27d4c49fc94ddfb93a4
#
_entry.id   ddaa2e2bbb83f27d4c49fc94ddfb93a4
#
_cell.length_a   1.000
_cell.length_b   1.000
_cell.length_c   1.000
_cell.angle_alpha   90.00
_cell.angle_beta   90.00
_cell.angle_gamma   90.00
#
_symmetry.space_group_name_H-M   'P 1'
#
loop_
_entity.id
_entity.type
_entity.pdbx_description
1 polymer ?
#
loop_
_entity_poly.entity_id
_entity_poly.type
_entity_poly.pdbx_seq_one_letter_code
_entity_poly.pdbx_strand_id
1 'polypeptide(L)'
;MQPGPAAAEVALSAHGRETVPVTAPPPPSTPGAVADSTPRRPPRRTLSELDLSGRDPIGVLAAQDASRVPELVPIRYGRMLASPLAFYRGAAAVMFADLAQSPATELTVQLGGDAHLMNFGGFASPERTLVFDINDFDETRRGPFEWDVKRLAASMELAARHRGVGQNEAALATVRAYREALRAFAGLGELDVWYARLDADALLRALQTQHDPKLQRELQHAIDKARANDGRRALKSLTRLVDGQPRIVSEPPLIVPGLDLRAELEEYRGSLAPDRRALLDRFGYVDGARKVVGVGSVGTRCSIALLLGHDGGDPLFLQFKEAADPRAVVEGQRLVQAVSDIFLGWTKDTYVRQLRDWKLSIDIEAILPRGLVDYGRGCAWTLARAHSRSGDRKAIAAYLGSSGRFDDAIARFAVAYADVTENDHAALQRAVADGRLQAQQGV
;
A
#
# COMPACT_ATOMS: atom_id res chain seq x y z
N MET A 1 -8.44 15.86 35.73
CA MET A 1 -9.67 15.42 35.06
C MET A 1 -10.12 16.52 34.13
N GLN A 2 -9.79 16.45 32.84
CA GLN A 2 -10.45 17.23 31.79
C GLN A 2 -10.29 16.46 30.47
N PRO A 3 -11.33 16.42 29.60
CA PRO A 3 -11.31 15.68 28.33
C PRO A 3 -10.52 16.43 27.25
N GLY A 4 -9.95 15.69 26.31
CA GLY A 4 -9.16 16.17 25.19
C GLY A 4 -9.98 16.98 24.17
N PRO A 5 -9.34 17.72 23.27
CA PRO A 5 -9.98 18.73 22.48
C PRO A 5 -10.88 18.17 21.39
N ALA A 6 -12.11 18.65 21.39
CA ALA A 6 -13.11 18.49 20.35
C ALA A 6 -12.73 19.28 19.09
N ALA A 7 -13.31 18.85 17.99
CA ALA A 7 -13.20 19.41 16.66
C ALA A 7 -13.46 20.93 16.63
N ALA A 8 -12.69 21.63 15.78
CA ALA A 8 -12.92 23.03 15.47
C ALA A 8 -14.24 23.19 14.68
N GLU A 9 -15.17 23.97 15.23
CA GLU A 9 -16.36 24.46 14.56
C GLU A 9 -16.00 25.42 13.41
N VAL A 10 -16.50 25.12 12.23
CA VAL A 10 -16.60 26.11 11.14
C VAL A 10 -18.07 26.43 10.94
N ALA A 11 -18.44 27.66 11.32
CA ALA A 11 -19.75 28.21 11.06
C ALA A 11 -19.93 28.53 9.58
N LEU A 12 -20.96 27.97 8.94
CA LEU A 12 -21.42 28.37 7.61
C LEU A 12 -22.76 29.09 7.73
N SER A 13 -22.77 30.33 7.24
CA SER A 13 -23.94 31.19 7.16
C SER A 13 -24.97 30.69 6.14
N ALA A 14 -26.22 30.69 6.54
CA ALA A 14 -27.37 30.34 5.72
C ALA A 14 -27.67 31.44 4.66
N HIS A 15 -27.76 31.02 3.39
CA HIS A 15 -28.48 31.77 2.38
C HIS A 15 -29.58 30.88 1.77
N GLY A 16 -30.82 31.38 1.86
CA GLY A 16 -32.00 30.68 1.41
C GLY A 16 -32.00 30.42 -0.11
N ARG A 17 -32.48 29.26 -0.49
CA ARG A 17 -32.86 28.95 -1.87
C ARG A 17 -34.25 28.35 -1.90
N GLU A 18 -35.06 28.89 -2.87
CA GLU A 18 -36.39 28.42 -3.20
C GLU A 18 -36.39 26.95 -3.62
N THR A 19 -37.39 26.22 -3.18
CA THR A 19 -37.60 24.80 -3.47
C THR A 19 -38.38 24.65 -4.80
N VAL A 20 -37.71 24.02 -5.77
CA VAL A 20 -38.36 23.47 -6.98
C VAL A 20 -38.74 22.02 -6.67
N PRO A 21 -39.98 21.56 -6.92
CA PRO A 21 -40.35 20.17 -6.61
C PRO A 21 -39.70 19.21 -7.62
N VAL A 22 -38.77 18.37 -7.11
CA VAL A 22 -38.21 17.27 -7.88
C VAL A 22 -39.07 16.03 -7.63
N THR A 23 -39.71 15.53 -8.68
CA THR A 23 -40.40 14.23 -8.66
C THR A 23 -39.38 13.12 -8.36
N ALA A 24 -39.65 12.33 -7.33
CA ALA A 24 -38.83 11.21 -6.93
C ALA A 24 -38.76 10.13 -8.04
N PRO A 25 -37.57 9.56 -8.31
CA PRO A 25 -37.46 8.41 -9.19
C PRO A 25 -38.12 7.16 -8.55
N PRO A 26 -38.58 6.19 -9.35
CA PRO A 26 -39.20 4.99 -8.83
C PRO A 26 -38.21 4.20 -7.97
N PRO A 27 -38.68 3.48 -6.94
CA PRO A 27 -37.81 2.69 -6.06
C PRO A 27 -37.05 1.62 -6.88
N PRO A 28 -35.77 1.35 -6.55
CA PRO A 28 -35.01 0.30 -7.21
C PRO A 28 -35.70 -1.04 -6.97
N SER A 29 -35.78 -1.84 -8.03
CA SER A 29 -36.29 -3.22 -7.97
C SER A 29 -35.56 -4.01 -6.89
N THR A 30 -36.32 -4.64 -6.02
CA THR A 30 -35.87 -5.47 -4.90
C THR A 30 -34.86 -6.51 -5.41
N PRO A 31 -33.63 -6.56 -4.90
CA PRO A 31 -32.74 -7.68 -5.19
C PRO A 31 -33.36 -8.95 -4.59
N GLY A 32 -33.36 -10.04 -5.38
CA GLY A 32 -33.83 -11.33 -4.93
C GLY A 32 -33.22 -11.71 -3.58
N ALA A 33 -33.99 -12.36 -2.72
CA ALA A 33 -33.64 -12.76 -1.38
C ALA A 33 -32.27 -13.45 -1.34
N VAL A 34 -31.25 -12.69 -0.92
CA VAL A 34 -29.96 -13.25 -0.50
C VAL A 34 -30.25 -13.97 0.81
N ALA A 35 -29.92 -15.25 0.88
CA ALA A 35 -30.04 -16.04 2.10
C ALA A 35 -29.39 -15.28 3.26
N ASP A 36 -30.16 -15.05 4.32
CA ASP A 36 -29.78 -14.33 5.54
C ASP A 36 -28.81 -15.20 6.37
N SER A 37 -27.60 -15.43 5.84
CA SER A 37 -26.54 -16.10 6.57
C SER A 37 -25.71 -15.04 7.27
N THR A 38 -25.87 -14.91 8.58
CA THR A 38 -24.98 -14.06 9.41
C THR A 38 -23.52 -14.45 9.13
N PRO A 39 -22.64 -13.48 8.78
CA PRO A 39 -21.24 -13.77 8.45
C PRO A 39 -20.56 -14.60 9.55
N ARG A 40 -19.85 -15.65 9.16
CA ARG A 40 -19.14 -16.52 10.10
C ARG A 40 -18.10 -15.70 10.88
N ARG A 41 -18.13 -15.83 12.20
CA ARG A 41 -17.25 -15.10 13.11
C ARG A 41 -16.62 -16.09 14.11
N PRO A 42 -15.46 -16.66 13.79
CA PRO A 42 -14.78 -17.58 14.70
C PRO A 42 -14.37 -16.85 15.98
N PRO A 43 -14.17 -17.56 17.11
CA PRO A 43 -13.66 -16.96 18.33
C PRO A 43 -12.34 -16.24 18.07
N ARG A 44 -12.17 -15.00 18.58
CA ARG A 44 -10.95 -14.18 18.32
C ARG A 44 -9.65 -14.92 18.60
N ARG A 45 -9.62 -15.78 19.64
CA ARG A 45 -8.44 -16.56 20.01
C ARG A 45 -7.93 -17.47 18.88
N THR A 46 -8.83 -18.00 18.05
CA THR A 46 -8.46 -18.90 16.96
C THR A 46 -7.77 -18.18 15.81
N LEU A 47 -7.82 -16.86 15.74
CA LEU A 47 -7.08 -16.09 14.75
C LEU A 47 -5.55 -16.16 14.94
N SER A 48 -5.08 -16.64 16.10
CA SER A 48 -3.65 -16.96 16.32
C SER A 48 -3.23 -18.30 15.73
N GLU A 49 -4.17 -19.17 15.37
CA GLU A 49 -3.88 -20.50 14.88
C GLU A 49 -3.36 -20.45 13.43
N LEU A 50 -2.35 -21.27 13.14
CA LEU A 50 -1.74 -21.48 11.85
C LEU A 50 -1.88 -22.95 11.48
N ASP A 51 -2.42 -23.23 10.31
CA ASP A 51 -2.29 -24.55 9.70
C ASP A 51 -1.12 -24.52 8.71
N LEU A 52 -0.07 -25.22 9.04
CA LEU A 52 1.16 -25.32 8.24
C LEU A 52 1.31 -26.69 7.59
N SER A 53 0.27 -27.53 7.61
CA SER A 53 0.30 -28.87 7.03
C SER A 53 0.42 -28.82 5.50
N GLY A 54 1.31 -29.65 4.95
CA GLY A 54 1.49 -29.74 3.50
C GLY A 54 2.09 -28.51 2.83
N ARG A 55 2.67 -27.60 3.60
CA ARG A 55 3.20 -26.33 3.16
C ARG A 55 4.47 -26.45 2.34
N ASP A 56 4.54 -25.81 1.18
CA ASP A 56 5.74 -25.71 0.34
C ASP A 56 5.97 -24.25 -0.09
N PRO A 57 6.64 -23.42 0.74
CA PRO A 57 6.87 -22.02 0.42
C PRO A 57 7.74 -21.83 -0.83
N ILE A 58 8.71 -22.72 -1.07
CA ILE A 58 9.58 -22.64 -2.24
C ILE A 58 8.82 -23.00 -3.51
N GLY A 59 7.95 -24.02 -3.48
CA GLY A 59 7.07 -24.36 -4.59
C GLY A 59 6.07 -23.25 -4.94
N VAL A 60 5.51 -22.55 -3.95
CA VAL A 60 4.65 -21.38 -4.17
C VAL A 60 5.41 -20.26 -4.88
N LEU A 61 6.64 -19.97 -4.47
CA LEU A 61 7.48 -18.96 -5.10
C LEU A 61 7.86 -19.35 -6.54
N ALA A 62 8.25 -20.62 -6.76
CA ALA A 62 8.61 -21.15 -8.08
C ALA A 62 7.40 -21.14 -9.04
N ALA A 63 6.20 -21.43 -8.56
CA ALA A 63 4.99 -21.33 -9.36
C ALA A 63 4.72 -19.91 -9.88
N GLN A 64 5.04 -18.88 -9.09
CA GLN A 64 4.94 -17.48 -9.53
C GLN A 64 5.97 -17.11 -10.59
N ASP A 65 7.12 -17.79 -10.66
CA ASP A 65 8.19 -17.47 -11.62
C ASP A 65 7.75 -17.75 -13.06
N ALA A 66 6.80 -18.65 -13.27
CA ALA A 66 6.26 -18.97 -14.61
C ALA A 66 5.64 -17.75 -15.33
N SER A 67 5.12 -16.78 -14.57
CA SER A 67 4.53 -15.54 -15.10
C SER A 67 5.53 -14.38 -15.18
N ARG A 68 6.75 -14.55 -14.63
CA ARG A 68 7.75 -13.49 -14.53
C ARG A 68 8.70 -13.49 -15.74
N VAL A 69 9.35 -12.36 -15.94
CA VAL A 69 10.46 -12.20 -16.90
C VAL A 69 11.65 -13.04 -16.42
N PRO A 70 12.05 -14.10 -17.15
CA PRO A 70 12.97 -15.11 -16.60
C PRO A 70 14.32 -14.56 -16.15
N GLU A 71 14.90 -13.61 -16.89
CA GLU A 71 16.20 -13.00 -16.55
C GLU A 71 16.17 -12.16 -15.27
N LEU A 72 14.98 -11.82 -14.75
CA LEU A 72 14.82 -11.03 -13.51
C LEU A 72 14.53 -11.91 -12.28
N VAL A 73 14.19 -13.17 -12.46
CA VAL A 73 13.91 -14.10 -11.35
C VAL A 73 15.10 -14.25 -10.41
N PRO A 74 16.36 -14.41 -10.89
CA PRO A 74 17.52 -14.47 -10.01
C PRO A 74 17.72 -13.20 -9.14
N ILE A 75 17.39 -12.03 -9.69
CA ILE A 75 17.45 -10.75 -8.95
C ILE A 75 16.40 -10.71 -7.85
N ARG A 76 15.18 -11.21 -8.13
CA ARG A 76 14.12 -11.35 -7.10
C ARG A 76 14.62 -12.15 -5.91
N TYR A 77 15.14 -13.35 -6.15
CA TYR A 77 15.68 -14.20 -5.09
C TYR A 77 16.88 -13.56 -4.40
N GLY A 78 17.77 -12.92 -5.15
CA GLY A 78 18.89 -12.17 -4.58
C GLY A 78 18.47 -11.11 -3.59
N ARG A 79 17.41 -10.34 -3.91
CA ARG A 79 16.83 -9.34 -3.01
C ARG A 79 16.11 -9.97 -1.80
N MET A 80 15.43 -11.10 -1.98
CA MET A 80 14.75 -11.81 -0.91
C MET A 80 15.73 -12.45 0.09
N LEU A 81 16.93 -12.80 -0.34
CA LEU A 81 17.99 -13.38 0.53
C LEU A 81 18.59 -12.37 1.50
N ALA A 82 18.39 -11.07 1.33
CA ALA A 82 19.04 -10.05 2.15
C ALA A 82 18.66 -10.12 3.65
N SER A 83 17.43 -10.49 3.97
CA SER A 83 16.96 -10.67 5.35
C SER A 83 15.60 -11.38 5.39
N PRO A 84 15.18 -11.93 6.56
CA PRO A 84 13.81 -12.44 6.73
C PRO A 84 12.72 -11.40 6.38
N LEU A 85 12.92 -10.13 6.71
CA LEU A 85 12.00 -9.06 6.33
C LEU A 85 11.98 -8.84 4.81
N ALA A 86 13.13 -8.92 4.13
CA ALA A 86 13.20 -8.83 2.67
C ALA A 86 12.51 -10.03 2.00
N PHE A 87 12.71 -11.24 2.53
CA PHE A 87 11.99 -12.44 2.12
C PHE A 87 10.46 -12.24 2.27
N TYR A 88 10.01 -11.81 3.45
CA TYR A 88 8.61 -11.56 3.74
C TYR A 88 7.94 -10.65 2.71
N ARG A 89 8.60 -9.56 2.33
CA ARG A 89 8.14 -8.61 1.29
C ARG A 89 7.98 -9.23 -0.10
N GLY A 90 8.81 -10.22 -0.43
CA GLY A 90 8.74 -10.96 -1.70
C GLY A 90 7.78 -12.14 -1.70
N ALA A 91 7.25 -12.52 -0.52
CA ALA A 91 6.52 -13.76 -0.27
C ALA A 91 5.04 -13.56 0.11
N ALA A 92 4.37 -12.53 -0.43
CA ALA A 92 2.95 -12.28 -0.17
C ALA A 92 2.08 -13.50 -0.50
N ALA A 93 2.33 -14.15 -1.64
CA ALA A 93 1.58 -15.34 -2.06
C ALA A 93 1.73 -16.52 -1.10
N VAL A 94 2.89 -16.69 -0.48
CA VAL A 94 3.12 -17.73 0.54
C VAL A 94 2.21 -17.48 1.73
N MET A 95 2.18 -16.26 2.25
CA MET A 95 1.29 -15.92 3.36
C MET A 95 -0.18 -16.06 3.01
N PHE A 96 -0.59 -15.70 1.79
CA PHE A 96 -1.96 -15.89 1.37
C PHE A 96 -2.37 -17.36 1.30
N ALA A 97 -1.47 -18.25 0.86
CA ALA A 97 -1.72 -19.68 0.87
C ALA A 97 -1.91 -20.20 2.30
N ASP A 98 -1.08 -19.75 3.24
CA ASP A 98 -1.17 -20.10 4.66
C ASP A 98 -2.46 -19.56 5.32
N LEU A 99 -2.81 -18.30 5.03
CA LEU A 99 -4.04 -17.68 5.56
C LEU A 99 -5.31 -18.31 5.03
N ALA A 100 -5.30 -18.82 3.79
CA ALA A 100 -6.46 -19.48 3.19
C ALA A 100 -6.80 -20.80 3.89
N GLN A 101 -5.82 -21.44 4.55
CA GLN A 101 -6.01 -22.67 5.32
C GLN A 101 -6.26 -22.39 6.82
N SER A 102 -6.02 -21.18 7.27
CA SER A 102 -6.13 -20.77 8.68
C SER A 102 -7.53 -20.22 9.00
N PRO A 103 -7.96 -20.23 10.27
CA PRO A 103 -9.23 -19.64 10.68
C PRO A 103 -9.34 -18.17 10.25
N ALA A 104 -10.45 -17.83 9.59
CA ALA A 104 -10.73 -16.48 9.11
C ALA A 104 -12.20 -16.11 9.33
N THR A 105 -12.46 -14.79 9.42
CA THR A 105 -13.82 -14.24 9.45
C THR A 105 -14.37 -14.13 8.02
N GLU A 106 -15.71 -14.01 7.92
CA GLU A 106 -16.38 -13.62 6.67
C GLU A 106 -16.63 -12.10 6.61
N LEU A 107 -16.00 -11.33 7.50
CA LEU A 107 -16.07 -9.86 7.49
C LEU A 107 -15.10 -9.33 6.44
N THR A 108 -15.60 -9.13 5.23
CA THR A 108 -14.78 -8.77 4.09
C THR A 108 -14.64 -7.27 3.88
N VAL A 109 -13.45 -6.87 3.46
CA VAL A 109 -13.08 -5.51 3.05
C VAL A 109 -12.41 -5.54 1.68
N GLN A 110 -12.12 -4.39 1.11
CA GLN A 110 -11.09 -4.29 0.07
C GLN A 110 -9.73 -4.31 0.77
N LEU A 111 -8.99 -5.37 0.61
CA LEU A 111 -7.63 -5.51 1.12
C LEU A 111 -6.66 -4.63 0.33
N GLY A 112 -5.64 -4.08 0.98
CA GLY A 112 -4.43 -3.63 0.30
C GLY A 112 -3.71 -4.81 -0.36
N GLY A 113 -3.86 -5.99 0.24
CA GLY A 113 -3.33 -7.27 -0.24
C GLY A 113 -1.94 -7.54 0.30
N ASP A 114 -0.98 -6.67 0.09
CA ASP A 114 0.37 -6.77 0.65
C ASP A 114 0.63 -5.66 1.69
N ALA A 115 -0.20 -5.58 2.73
CA ALA A 115 -0.18 -4.52 3.74
C ALA A 115 1.00 -4.65 4.74
N HIS A 116 2.21 -4.99 4.27
CA HIS A 116 3.39 -4.95 5.14
C HIS A 116 3.86 -3.51 5.42
N LEU A 117 4.59 -3.30 6.52
CA LEU A 117 4.96 -1.96 6.98
C LEU A 117 5.63 -1.05 5.93
N MET A 118 6.37 -1.59 4.96
CA MET A 118 7.05 -0.79 3.93
C MET A 118 6.15 -0.41 2.75
N ASN A 119 4.91 -0.90 2.70
CA ASN A 119 3.90 -0.49 1.74
C ASN A 119 3.04 0.67 2.25
N PHE A 120 3.42 1.28 3.38
CA PHE A 120 2.89 2.54 3.86
C PHE A 120 3.92 3.65 3.64
N GLY A 121 3.44 4.84 3.32
CA GLY A 121 4.33 5.99 3.12
C GLY A 121 3.60 7.24 2.66
N GLY A 122 4.37 8.32 2.44
CA GLY A 122 3.82 9.59 1.98
C GLY A 122 3.87 9.75 0.47
N PHE A 123 2.88 10.48 -0.05
CA PHE A 123 2.83 10.96 -1.42
C PHE A 123 2.02 12.26 -1.50
N ALA A 124 2.15 12.99 -2.62
CA ALA A 124 1.40 14.23 -2.83
C ALA A 124 -0.07 13.93 -3.13
N SER A 125 -0.97 14.63 -2.42
CA SER A 125 -2.38 14.70 -2.84
C SER A 125 -2.54 15.62 -4.06
N PRO A 126 -3.69 15.56 -4.76
CA PRO A 126 -4.02 16.52 -5.82
C PRO A 126 -3.96 17.98 -5.36
N GLU A 127 -4.28 18.25 -4.09
CA GLU A 127 -4.21 19.58 -3.46
C GLU A 127 -2.79 19.96 -3.00
N ARG A 128 -1.78 19.14 -3.34
CA ARG A 128 -0.37 19.36 -3.00
C ARG A 128 -0.07 19.37 -1.49
N THR A 129 -0.79 18.51 -0.75
CA THR A 129 -0.44 18.18 0.63
C THR A 129 0.22 16.80 0.69
N LEU A 130 1.17 16.60 1.59
CA LEU A 130 1.81 15.30 1.79
C LEU A 130 0.90 14.44 2.67
N VAL A 131 0.35 13.36 2.09
CA VAL A 131 -0.56 12.42 2.75
C VAL A 131 0.17 11.12 3.01
N PHE A 132 -0.03 10.52 4.18
CA PHE A 132 0.47 9.19 4.52
C PHE A 132 -0.61 8.14 4.31
N ASP A 133 -0.33 7.13 3.45
CA ASP A 133 -1.30 6.09 3.11
C ASP A 133 -0.62 4.80 2.59
N ILE A 134 -1.42 3.80 2.19
CA ILE A 134 -0.95 2.60 1.51
C ILE A 134 -0.51 2.98 0.09
N ASN A 135 0.64 2.45 -0.36
CA ASN A 135 1.30 2.86 -1.61
C ASN A 135 1.34 1.79 -2.69
N ASP A 136 1.07 0.53 -2.38
CA ASP A 136 1.10 -0.57 -3.35
C ASP A 136 -0.16 -1.43 -3.25
N PHE A 137 -0.75 -1.73 -4.40
CA PHE A 137 -2.05 -2.38 -4.55
C PHE A 137 -2.00 -3.54 -5.56
N ASP A 138 -0.82 -4.06 -5.90
CA ASP A 138 -0.66 -5.14 -6.88
C ASP A 138 -1.49 -6.38 -6.52
N GLU A 139 -1.63 -6.67 -5.23
CA GLU A 139 -2.34 -7.81 -4.66
C GLU A 139 -3.74 -7.47 -4.10
N THR A 140 -4.26 -6.25 -4.39
CA THR A 140 -5.55 -5.79 -3.85
C THR A 140 -6.72 -6.68 -4.29
N ARG A 141 -7.58 -7.03 -3.34
CA ARG A 141 -8.77 -7.87 -3.59
C ARG A 141 -9.76 -7.81 -2.43
N ARG A 142 -10.98 -8.32 -2.63
CA ARG A 142 -11.91 -8.56 -1.53
C ARG A 142 -11.44 -9.74 -0.67
N GLY A 143 -11.49 -9.59 0.65
CA GLY A 143 -11.11 -10.66 1.57
C GLY A 143 -11.33 -10.34 3.04
N PRO A 144 -11.06 -11.30 3.96
CA PRO A 144 -11.20 -11.12 5.39
C PRO A 144 -10.30 -9.98 5.89
N PHE A 145 -10.86 -9.03 6.65
CA PHE A 145 -10.16 -7.83 7.09
C PHE A 145 -8.88 -8.14 7.89
N GLU A 146 -8.87 -9.23 8.64
CA GLU A 146 -7.74 -9.64 9.47
C GLU A 146 -6.52 -10.11 8.66
N TRP A 147 -6.66 -10.40 7.37
CA TRP A 147 -5.51 -10.78 6.53
C TRP A 147 -4.50 -9.65 6.40
N ASP A 148 -4.95 -8.43 6.12
CA ASP A 148 -4.08 -7.25 6.10
C ASP A 148 -3.53 -6.93 7.49
N VAL A 149 -4.36 -7.07 8.55
CA VAL A 149 -3.91 -6.83 9.93
C VAL A 149 -2.82 -7.82 10.34
N LYS A 150 -2.98 -9.09 9.99
CA LYS A 150 -1.96 -10.14 10.18
C LYS A 150 -0.69 -9.84 9.40
N ARG A 151 -0.84 -9.39 8.13
CA ARG A 151 0.28 -9.02 7.27
C ARG A 151 1.07 -7.86 7.85
N LEU A 152 0.39 -6.81 8.33
CA LEU A 152 1.03 -5.68 9.00
C LEU A 152 1.71 -6.10 10.30
N ALA A 153 1.01 -6.81 11.19
CA ALA A 153 1.51 -7.21 12.48
C ALA A 153 2.76 -8.09 12.40
N ALA A 154 2.78 -9.09 11.49
CA ALA A 154 3.94 -9.95 11.29
C ALA A 154 5.15 -9.18 10.71
N SER A 155 4.92 -8.21 9.82
CA SER A 155 6.00 -7.35 9.32
C SER A 155 6.57 -6.43 10.41
N MET A 156 5.74 -5.97 11.34
CA MET A 156 6.17 -5.19 12.50
C MET A 156 7.01 -6.02 13.47
N GLU A 157 6.64 -7.28 13.70
CA GLU A 157 7.42 -8.21 14.53
C GLU A 157 8.79 -8.51 13.90
N LEU A 158 8.85 -8.78 12.59
CA LEU A 158 10.10 -8.99 11.86
C LEU A 158 11.03 -7.77 11.94
N ALA A 159 10.47 -6.57 11.75
CA ALA A 159 11.23 -5.33 11.88
C ALA A 159 11.68 -5.08 13.32
N ALA A 160 10.85 -5.40 14.31
CA ALA A 160 11.19 -5.29 15.73
C ALA A 160 12.37 -6.21 16.12
N ARG A 161 12.36 -7.46 15.66
CA ARG A 161 13.48 -8.41 15.85
C ARG A 161 14.77 -7.86 15.26
N HIS A 162 14.70 -7.36 14.03
CA HIS A 162 15.85 -6.79 13.34
C HIS A 162 16.41 -5.54 14.06
N ARG A 163 15.54 -4.74 14.70
CA ARG A 163 15.91 -3.50 15.39
C ARG A 163 16.16 -3.66 16.90
N GLY A 164 16.07 -4.87 17.43
CA GLY A 164 16.23 -5.14 18.88
C GLY A 164 15.12 -4.52 19.75
N VAL A 165 13.93 -4.31 19.20
CA VAL A 165 12.74 -3.96 19.98
C VAL A 165 12.22 -5.21 20.68
N GLY A 166 11.63 -5.06 21.86
CA GLY A 166 11.09 -6.19 22.62
C GLY A 166 10.11 -7.04 21.81
N GLN A 167 10.20 -8.35 21.96
CA GLN A 167 9.33 -9.30 21.28
C GLN A 167 7.87 -8.95 21.52
N ASN A 168 7.04 -8.99 20.46
CA ASN A 168 5.61 -8.71 20.50
C ASN A 168 5.21 -7.25 20.79
N GLU A 169 6.13 -6.37 21.20
CA GLU A 169 5.77 -4.99 21.59
C GLU A 169 5.24 -4.17 20.40
N ALA A 170 5.97 -4.17 19.29
CA ALA A 170 5.60 -3.41 18.09
C ALA A 170 4.33 -3.98 17.44
N ALA A 171 4.20 -5.30 17.34
CA ALA A 171 3.03 -5.96 16.79
C ALA A 171 1.78 -5.69 17.64
N LEU A 172 1.86 -5.84 18.96
CA LEU A 172 0.75 -5.60 19.88
C LEU A 172 0.29 -4.14 19.86
N ALA A 173 1.22 -3.18 19.87
CA ALA A 173 0.90 -1.75 19.80
C ALA A 173 0.19 -1.41 18.47
N THR A 174 0.65 -1.99 17.37
CA THR A 174 0.06 -1.82 16.04
C THR A 174 -1.38 -2.36 15.99
N VAL A 175 -1.60 -3.59 16.45
CA VAL A 175 -2.93 -4.21 16.41
C VAL A 175 -3.91 -3.50 17.35
N ARG A 176 -3.45 -3.07 18.53
CA ARG A 176 -4.25 -2.25 19.44
C ARG A 176 -4.69 -0.94 18.78
N ALA A 177 -3.75 -0.24 18.13
CA ALA A 177 -4.05 1.00 17.42
C ALA A 177 -5.07 0.78 16.28
N TYR A 178 -4.97 -0.33 15.54
CA TYR A 178 -5.95 -0.71 14.53
C TYR A 178 -7.34 -0.88 15.14
N ARG A 179 -7.47 -1.67 16.22
CA ARG A 179 -8.75 -1.90 16.90
C ARG A 179 -9.37 -0.60 17.41
N GLU A 180 -8.56 0.24 18.06
CA GLU A 180 -9.01 1.51 18.60
C GLU A 180 -9.47 2.47 17.50
N ALA A 181 -8.70 2.61 16.43
CA ALA A 181 -9.03 3.44 15.29
C ALA A 181 -10.30 2.96 14.57
N LEU A 182 -10.44 1.66 14.31
CA LEU A 182 -11.62 1.11 13.64
C LEU A 182 -12.87 1.28 14.48
N ARG A 183 -12.78 1.13 15.80
CA ARG A 183 -13.90 1.41 16.71
C ARG A 183 -14.28 2.89 16.73
N ALA A 184 -13.31 3.80 16.66
CA ALA A 184 -13.57 5.22 16.51
C ALA A 184 -14.29 5.51 15.17
N PHE A 185 -13.79 4.98 14.06
CA PHE A 185 -14.43 5.12 12.75
C PHE A 185 -15.85 4.54 12.69
N ALA A 186 -16.14 3.46 13.44
CA ALA A 186 -17.49 2.89 13.51
C ALA A 186 -18.54 3.84 14.11
N GLY A 187 -18.12 4.82 14.89
CA GLY A 187 -18.97 5.87 15.46
C GLY A 187 -19.15 7.12 14.59
N LEU A 188 -18.40 7.22 13.47
CA LEU A 188 -18.44 8.40 12.60
C LEU A 188 -19.47 8.26 11.47
N GLY A 189 -19.86 9.41 10.87
CA GLY A 189 -20.63 9.48 9.66
C GLY A 189 -19.85 8.97 8.42
N GLU A 190 -20.57 8.65 7.34
CA GLU A 190 -19.94 8.13 6.11
C GLU A 190 -18.96 9.14 5.51
N LEU A 191 -19.32 10.42 5.44
CA LEU A 191 -18.47 11.46 4.89
C LEU A 191 -17.25 11.75 5.78
N ASP A 192 -17.41 11.66 7.11
CA ASP A 192 -16.28 11.84 8.03
C ASP A 192 -15.22 10.75 7.84
N VAL A 193 -15.65 9.49 7.68
CA VAL A 193 -14.75 8.38 7.35
C VAL A 193 -14.14 8.54 5.97
N TRP A 194 -14.92 9.01 5.00
CA TRP A 194 -14.46 9.17 3.62
C TRP A 194 -13.36 10.23 3.51
N TYR A 195 -13.49 11.34 4.23
CA TYR A 195 -12.52 12.44 4.21
C TYR A 195 -11.38 12.30 5.22
N ALA A 196 -11.46 11.31 6.13
CA ALA A 196 -10.40 11.06 7.10
C ALA A 196 -9.07 10.72 6.38
N ARG A 197 -7.98 11.42 6.74
CA ARG A 197 -6.65 11.19 6.19
C ARG A 197 -5.56 11.56 7.21
N LEU A 198 -4.39 10.95 7.08
CA LEU A 198 -3.19 11.39 7.79
C LEU A 198 -2.43 12.38 6.91
N ASP A 199 -2.43 13.61 7.33
CA ASP A 199 -1.72 14.72 6.69
C ASP A 199 -0.39 14.95 7.45
N ALA A 200 0.73 14.93 6.72
CA ALA A 200 2.05 15.04 7.33
C ALA A 200 2.26 16.39 8.04
N ASP A 201 1.69 17.48 7.51
CA ASP A 201 1.78 18.78 8.14
C ASP A 201 0.92 18.86 9.40
N ALA A 202 -0.24 18.17 9.42
CA ALA A 202 -1.06 18.04 10.62
C ALA A 202 -0.37 17.22 11.71
N LEU A 203 0.30 16.13 11.31
CA LEU A 203 1.11 15.32 12.22
C LEU A 203 2.28 16.14 12.80
N LEU A 204 2.97 16.92 11.98
CA LEU A 204 4.06 17.80 12.42
C LEU A 204 3.55 18.83 13.45
N ARG A 205 2.39 19.46 13.20
CA ARG A 205 1.76 20.38 14.17
C ARG A 205 1.41 19.68 15.49
N ALA A 206 0.87 18.47 15.43
CA ALA A 206 0.56 17.71 16.65
C ALA A 206 1.82 17.39 17.47
N LEU A 207 2.93 17.03 16.82
CA LEU A 207 4.22 16.80 17.49
C LEU A 207 4.83 18.07 18.09
N GLN A 208 4.57 19.25 17.50
CA GLN A 208 4.99 20.52 18.11
C GLN A 208 4.42 20.76 19.50
N THR A 209 3.22 20.25 19.77
CA THR A 209 2.60 20.33 21.09
C THR A 209 3.18 19.35 22.11
N GLN A 210 3.84 18.28 21.66
CA GLN A 210 4.41 17.22 22.51
C GLN A 210 5.85 17.50 22.98
N HIS A 211 6.45 18.61 22.55
CA HIS A 211 7.80 19.08 22.98
C HIS A 211 8.92 18.06 22.76
N ASP A 212 8.94 17.33 21.63
CA ASP A 212 10.08 16.54 21.17
C ASP A 212 10.78 17.22 19.96
N PRO A 213 11.76 18.12 20.20
CA PRO A 213 12.41 18.89 19.14
C PRO A 213 13.25 18.03 18.18
N LYS A 214 13.69 16.84 18.60
CA LYS A 214 14.46 15.93 17.77
C LYS A 214 13.57 15.25 16.75
N LEU A 215 12.47 14.67 17.20
CA LEU A 215 11.48 14.01 16.34
C LEU A 215 10.86 15.01 15.35
N GLN A 216 10.58 16.24 15.77
CA GLN A 216 10.10 17.30 14.89
C GLN A 216 11.09 17.61 13.76
N ARG A 217 12.38 17.75 14.07
CA ARG A 217 13.42 18.01 13.05
C ARG A 217 13.56 16.84 12.08
N GLU A 218 13.54 15.62 12.58
CA GLU A 218 13.62 14.40 11.75
C GLU A 218 12.43 14.30 10.80
N LEU A 219 11.21 14.52 11.29
CA LEU A 219 10.00 14.52 10.47
C LEU A 219 10.00 15.67 9.46
N GLN A 220 10.37 16.91 9.88
CA GLN A 220 10.47 18.04 8.96
C GLN A 220 11.47 17.75 7.83
N HIS A 221 12.64 17.22 8.16
CA HIS A 221 13.64 16.83 7.16
C HIS A 221 13.12 15.77 6.19
N ALA A 222 12.38 14.79 6.71
CA ALA A 222 11.76 13.74 5.89
C ALA A 222 10.69 14.31 4.94
N ILE A 223 9.86 15.24 5.42
CA ILE A 223 8.85 15.97 4.62
C ILE A 223 9.52 16.79 3.51
N ASP A 224 10.56 17.56 3.84
CA ASP A 224 11.27 18.40 2.87
C ASP A 224 11.96 17.55 1.80
N LYS A 225 12.59 16.44 2.21
CA LYS A 225 13.17 15.45 1.29
C LYS A 225 12.11 14.81 0.37
N ALA A 226 10.92 14.52 0.91
CA ALA A 226 9.82 13.99 0.12
C ALA A 226 9.33 15.00 -0.92
N ARG A 227 9.10 16.25 -0.52
CA ARG A 227 8.67 17.34 -1.42
C ARG A 227 9.69 17.62 -2.53
N ALA A 228 10.97 17.44 -2.25
CA ALA A 228 12.03 17.53 -3.26
C ALA A 228 12.09 16.34 -4.23
N ASN A 229 11.36 15.25 -3.95
CA ASN A 229 11.34 14.04 -4.77
C ASN A 229 10.17 14.07 -5.78
N ASP A 230 10.20 15.04 -6.67
CA ASP A 230 9.21 15.34 -7.70
C ASP A 230 9.61 14.84 -9.10
N GLY A 231 8.80 15.15 -10.11
CA GLY A 231 9.06 14.81 -11.51
C GLY A 231 10.37 15.40 -12.05
N ARG A 232 10.79 16.59 -11.61
CA ARG A 232 12.06 17.21 -12.03
C ARG A 232 13.27 16.46 -11.50
N ARG A 233 13.19 15.98 -10.25
CA ARG A 233 14.23 15.11 -9.70
C ARG A 233 14.25 13.75 -10.41
N ALA A 234 13.07 13.21 -10.74
CA ALA A 234 12.97 12.00 -11.53
C ALA A 234 13.63 12.19 -12.91
N LEU A 235 13.38 13.31 -13.58
CA LEU A 235 14.04 13.66 -14.85
C LEU A 235 15.57 13.63 -14.73
N LYS A 236 16.12 14.34 -13.74
CA LYS A 236 17.59 14.37 -13.49
C LYS A 236 18.19 13.00 -13.21
N SER A 237 17.47 12.13 -12.48
CA SER A 237 17.99 10.82 -12.06
C SER A 237 17.75 9.70 -13.07
N LEU A 238 16.74 9.81 -13.92
CA LEU A 238 16.34 8.76 -14.85
C LEU A 238 16.64 9.08 -16.30
N THR A 239 17.17 10.28 -16.61
CA THR A 239 17.48 10.66 -18.00
C THR A 239 18.85 11.29 -18.13
N ARG A 240 19.33 11.27 -19.38
CA ARG A 240 20.46 12.05 -19.88
C ARG A 240 20.07 12.71 -21.19
N LEU A 241 20.74 13.80 -21.55
CA LEU A 241 20.54 14.44 -22.84
C LEU A 241 21.26 13.65 -23.93
N VAL A 242 20.53 13.32 -24.98
CA VAL A 242 21.05 12.74 -26.23
C VAL A 242 20.50 13.59 -27.36
N ASP A 243 21.39 14.21 -28.14
CA ASP A 243 21.04 15.14 -29.23
C ASP A 243 20.07 16.26 -28.77
N GLY A 244 20.32 16.80 -27.58
CA GLY A 244 19.50 17.87 -26.97
C GLY A 244 18.14 17.44 -26.43
N GLN A 245 17.77 16.15 -26.49
CA GLN A 245 16.52 15.60 -25.98
C GLN A 245 16.79 14.70 -24.76
N PRO A 246 15.97 14.76 -23.70
CA PRO A 246 16.09 13.85 -22.59
C PRO A 246 15.71 12.43 -23.02
N ARG A 247 16.57 11.46 -22.72
CA ARG A 247 16.35 10.04 -22.94
C ARG A 247 16.54 9.27 -21.65
N ILE A 248 15.75 8.23 -21.44
CA ILE A 248 15.84 7.38 -20.25
C ILE A 248 17.20 6.67 -20.24
N VAL A 249 17.86 6.67 -19.06
CA VAL A 249 19.16 6.02 -18.89
C VAL A 249 19.07 4.52 -19.13
N SER A 250 20.16 3.94 -19.64
CA SER A 250 20.31 2.49 -19.78
C SER A 250 21.14 1.96 -18.61
N GLU A 251 20.53 1.13 -17.78
CA GLU A 251 21.16 0.46 -16.62
C GLU A 251 20.69 -1.00 -16.56
N PRO A 252 21.07 -1.84 -17.56
CA PRO A 252 20.64 -3.23 -17.57
C PRO A 252 21.16 -4.01 -16.36
N PRO A 253 20.36 -4.93 -15.81
CA PRO A 253 19.01 -5.33 -16.23
C PRO A 253 17.89 -4.47 -15.62
N LEU A 254 18.21 -3.45 -14.81
CA LEU A 254 17.24 -2.67 -14.01
C LEU A 254 16.45 -1.66 -14.84
N ILE A 255 17.10 -0.99 -15.80
CA ILE A 255 16.45 -0.05 -16.72
C ILE A 255 16.91 -0.38 -18.14
N VAL A 256 15.97 -0.76 -18.99
CA VAL A 256 16.22 -1.10 -20.40
C VAL A 256 15.34 -0.21 -21.27
N PRO A 257 15.89 0.86 -21.89
CA PRO A 257 15.17 1.77 -22.76
C PRO A 257 14.81 1.12 -24.11
N GLY A 258 14.02 1.84 -24.92
CA GLY A 258 13.65 1.45 -26.27
C GLY A 258 12.27 0.81 -26.40
N LEU A 259 11.42 0.94 -25.38
CA LEU A 259 10.01 0.58 -25.51
C LEU A 259 9.23 1.75 -26.13
N ASP A 260 8.42 1.44 -27.14
CA ASP A 260 7.41 2.38 -27.63
C ASP A 260 6.09 2.11 -26.91
N LEU A 261 5.66 3.05 -26.06
CA LEU A 261 4.45 2.94 -25.24
C LEU A 261 3.32 3.84 -25.76
N ARG A 262 3.35 4.30 -27.02
CA ARG A 262 2.33 5.20 -27.57
C ARG A 262 0.96 4.52 -27.67
N ALA A 263 0.93 3.26 -28.05
CA ALA A 263 -0.31 2.49 -28.15
C ALA A 263 -0.96 2.29 -26.75
N GLU A 264 -0.15 1.92 -25.76
CA GLU A 264 -0.59 1.77 -24.38
C GLU A 264 -1.05 3.10 -23.77
N LEU A 265 -0.39 4.20 -24.11
CA LEU A 265 -0.80 5.55 -23.69
C LEU A 265 -2.16 5.96 -24.26
N GLU A 266 -2.43 5.65 -25.55
CA GLU A 266 -3.72 5.96 -26.15
C GLU A 266 -4.85 5.12 -25.54
N GLU A 267 -4.61 3.84 -25.30
CA GLU A 267 -5.56 2.98 -24.59
C GLU A 267 -5.81 3.47 -23.16
N TYR A 268 -4.73 3.71 -22.39
CA TYR A 268 -4.79 4.26 -21.04
C TYR A 268 -5.57 5.58 -20.96
N ARG A 269 -5.35 6.48 -21.93
CA ARG A 269 -6.05 7.75 -22.05
C ARG A 269 -7.57 7.57 -22.00
N GLY A 270 -8.08 6.49 -22.61
CA GLY A 270 -9.50 6.13 -22.59
C GLY A 270 -10.06 5.85 -21.19
N SER A 271 -9.24 5.42 -20.25
CA SER A 271 -9.64 5.11 -18.86
C SER A 271 -9.71 6.32 -17.93
N LEU A 272 -9.19 7.47 -18.36
CA LEU A 272 -9.15 8.70 -17.55
C LEU A 272 -10.48 9.47 -17.63
N ALA A 273 -10.80 10.20 -16.55
CA ALA A 273 -11.86 11.19 -16.55
C ALA A 273 -11.58 12.31 -17.57
N PRO A 274 -12.60 12.96 -18.13
CA PRO A 274 -12.44 13.94 -19.23
C PRO A 274 -11.45 15.08 -18.91
N ASP A 275 -11.47 15.61 -17.69
CA ASP A 275 -10.58 16.68 -17.24
C ASP A 275 -9.11 16.19 -17.13
N ARG A 276 -8.90 14.95 -16.68
CA ARG A 276 -7.56 14.34 -16.58
C ARG A 276 -7.01 13.97 -17.95
N ARG A 277 -7.87 13.55 -18.86
CA ARG A 277 -7.53 13.34 -20.28
C ARG A 277 -7.06 14.64 -20.94
N ALA A 278 -7.82 15.73 -20.76
CA ALA A 278 -7.43 17.04 -21.29
C ALA A 278 -6.10 17.55 -20.70
N LEU A 279 -5.78 17.18 -19.45
CA LEU A 279 -4.47 17.47 -18.85
C LEU A 279 -3.38 16.61 -19.48
N LEU A 280 -3.59 15.31 -19.64
CA LEU A 280 -2.62 14.40 -20.26
C LEU A 280 -2.29 14.81 -21.69
N ASP A 281 -3.28 15.29 -22.46
CA ASP A 281 -3.13 15.76 -23.86
C ASP A 281 -2.17 16.96 -24.00
N ARG A 282 -1.78 17.60 -22.90
CA ARG A 282 -0.77 18.67 -22.90
C ARG A 282 0.67 18.17 -22.84
N PHE A 283 0.85 16.87 -22.66
CA PHE A 283 2.16 16.24 -22.55
C PHE A 283 2.49 15.42 -23.82
N GLY A 284 3.63 15.67 -24.42
CA GLY A 284 4.15 14.89 -25.54
C GLY A 284 4.96 13.70 -25.07
N TYR A 285 4.72 12.52 -25.63
CA TYR A 285 5.55 11.33 -25.39
C TYR A 285 6.96 11.53 -25.91
N VAL A 286 7.95 11.16 -25.10
CA VAL A 286 9.39 11.31 -25.43
C VAL A 286 10.10 9.97 -25.51
N ASP A 287 9.95 9.11 -24.47
CA ASP A 287 10.71 7.86 -24.38
C ASP A 287 10.02 6.85 -23.47
N GLY A 288 10.37 5.57 -23.63
CA GLY A 288 9.88 4.48 -22.80
C GLY A 288 10.94 3.46 -22.46
N ALA A 289 10.82 2.86 -21.27
CA ALA A 289 11.76 1.85 -20.80
C ALA A 289 11.08 0.80 -19.91
N ARG A 290 11.59 -0.43 -19.96
CA ARG A 290 11.32 -1.40 -18.88
C ARG A 290 12.09 -0.96 -17.63
N LYS A 291 11.44 -1.03 -16.46
CA LYS A 291 12.07 -0.66 -15.20
C LYS A 291 11.75 -1.66 -14.09
N VAL A 292 12.78 -2.26 -13.51
CA VAL A 292 12.62 -3.16 -12.34
C VAL A 292 12.35 -2.34 -11.10
N VAL A 293 11.34 -2.74 -10.31
CA VAL A 293 10.92 -2.05 -9.09
C VAL A 293 10.72 -3.03 -7.93
N GLY A 294 10.91 -2.55 -6.70
CA GLY A 294 10.56 -3.26 -5.47
C GLY A 294 11.38 -4.53 -5.18
N VAL A 295 10.77 -5.44 -4.41
CA VAL A 295 11.24 -6.80 -4.12
C VAL A 295 10.21 -7.81 -4.64
N GLY A 296 8.97 -7.74 -4.18
CA GLY A 296 7.87 -8.60 -4.62
C GLY A 296 7.56 -8.47 -6.12
N SER A 297 7.62 -7.25 -6.64
CA SER A 297 7.35 -6.94 -8.07
C SER A 297 8.54 -7.19 -9.00
N VAL A 298 9.70 -7.69 -8.53
CA VAL A 298 10.81 -8.03 -9.44
C VAL A 298 10.40 -9.16 -10.35
N GLY A 299 10.58 -8.96 -11.67
CA GLY A 299 10.18 -9.92 -12.68
C GLY A 299 8.78 -9.72 -13.24
N THR A 300 7.91 -8.91 -12.63
CA THR A 300 6.68 -8.47 -13.30
C THR A 300 7.00 -7.48 -14.43
N ARG A 301 6.14 -7.42 -15.44
CA ARG A 301 6.31 -6.45 -16.53
C ARG A 301 5.95 -5.07 -16.03
N CYS A 302 6.99 -4.28 -15.79
CA CYS A 302 6.86 -2.89 -15.36
C CYS A 302 7.63 -2.00 -16.33
N SER A 303 6.95 -0.99 -16.87
CA SER A 303 7.57 0.00 -17.75
C SER A 303 7.30 1.42 -17.26
N ILE A 304 8.09 2.35 -17.74
CA ILE A 304 7.93 3.79 -17.50
C ILE A 304 7.91 4.53 -18.84
N ALA A 305 7.01 5.50 -18.94
CA ALA A 305 6.97 6.46 -20.04
C ALA A 305 7.39 7.84 -19.53
N LEU A 306 8.26 8.50 -20.27
CA LEU A 306 8.59 9.91 -20.10
C LEU A 306 7.75 10.74 -21.08
N LEU A 307 7.01 11.68 -20.53
CA LEU A 307 6.29 12.70 -21.27
C LEU A 307 6.79 14.08 -20.85
N LEU A 308 6.76 15.05 -21.75
CA LEU A 308 7.12 16.44 -21.47
C LEU A 308 5.97 17.37 -21.82
N GLY A 309 5.73 18.33 -20.93
CA GLY A 309 4.81 19.44 -21.18
C GLY A 309 5.33 20.38 -22.25
N HIS A 310 4.54 21.40 -22.57
CA HIS A 310 4.71 22.28 -23.74
C HIS A 310 6.09 22.94 -23.87
N ASP A 311 6.71 23.33 -22.77
CA ASP A 311 8.01 24.02 -22.75
C ASP A 311 9.21 23.07 -22.54
N GLY A 312 9.00 21.76 -22.55
CA GLY A 312 10.04 20.76 -22.31
C GLY A 312 10.58 20.73 -20.87
N GLY A 313 10.20 21.65 -20.02
CA GLY A 313 10.64 21.77 -18.63
C GLY A 313 9.73 21.11 -17.60
N ASP A 314 8.60 20.57 -18.03
CA ASP A 314 7.57 19.98 -17.17
C ASP A 314 7.47 18.45 -17.43
N PRO A 315 8.26 17.63 -16.70
CA PRO A 315 8.29 16.20 -16.91
C PRO A 315 7.16 15.48 -16.18
N LEU A 316 6.49 14.58 -16.89
CA LEU A 316 5.59 13.58 -16.36
C LEU A 316 6.14 12.19 -16.63
N PHE A 317 6.39 11.41 -15.57
CA PHE A 317 6.67 9.99 -15.68
C PHE A 317 5.43 9.19 -15.32
N LEU A 318 4.99 8.34 -16.22
CA LEU A 318 3.94 7.36 -15.95
C LEU A 318 4.58 5.97 -15.80
N GLN A 319 4.11 5.23 -14.81
CA GLN A 319 4.49 3.84 -14.56
C GLN A 319 3.35 2.91 -14.95
N PHE A 320 3.65 1.95 -15.81
CA PHE A 320 2.77 0.88 -16.24
C PHE A 320 3.17 -0.40 -15.50
N LYS A 321 2.25 -1.04 -14.80
CA LYS A 321 2.49 -2.29 -14.09
C LYS A 321 1.46 -3.33 -14.51
N GLU A 322 1.92 -4.51 -14.92
CA GLU A 322 0.99 -5.58 -15.29
C GLU A 322 0.13 -6.01 -14.10
N ALA A 323 -1.11 -6.36 -14.38
CA ALA A 323 -2.05 -6.93 -13.42
C ALA A 323 -3.03 -7.86 -14.13
N ALA A 324 -3.51 -8.88 -13.42
CA ALA A 324 -4.53 -9.79 -13.97
C ALA A 324 -5.86 -9.07 -14.24
N ASP A 325 -6.20 -8.08 -13.42
CA ASP A 325 -7.33 -7.17 -13.61
C ASP A 325 -6.90 -5.75 -13.24
N PRO A 326 -6.34 -4.98 -14.19
CA PRO A 326 -5.84 -3.64 -13.93
C PRO A 326 -6.93 -2.67 -13.45
N ARG A 327 -8.16 -2.85 -13.93
CA ARG A 327 -9.30 -2.03 -13.50
C ARG A 327 -9.64 -2.28 -12.04
N ALA A 328 -9.69 -3.52 -11.61
CA ALA A 328 -9.96 -3.88 -10.22
C ALA A 328 -8.88 -3.32 -9.27
N VAL A 329 -7.60 -3.30 -9.70
CA VAL A 329 -6.50 -2.65 -8.96
C VAL A 329 -6.78 -1.17 -8.77
N VAL A 330 -7.14 -0.44 -9.83
CA VAL A 330 -7.42 0.99 -9.77
C VAL A 330 -8.65 1.31 -8.92
N GLU A 331 -9.74 0.54 -9.08
CA GLU A 331 -10.96 0.70 -8.30
C GLU A 331 -10.70 0.40 -6.81
N GLY A 332 -9.95 -0.66 -6.51
CA GLY A 332 -9.52 -1.02 -5.16
C GLY A 332 -8.67 0.07 -4.52
N GLN A 333 -7.67 0.58 -5.24
CA GLN A 333 -6.83 1.70 -4.77
C GLN A 333 -7.66 2.96 -4.49
N ARG A 334 -8.56 3.35 -5.38
CA ARG A 334 -9.45 4.52 -5.19
C ARG A 334 -10.39 4.36 -4.00
N LEU A 335 -10.85 3.15 -3.74
CA LEU A 335 -11.70 2.85 -2.58
C LEU A 335 -10.91 2.92 -1.28
N VAL A 336 -9.70 2.37 -1.26
CA VAL A 336 -8.87 2.22 -0.07
C VAL A 336 -8.11 3.50 0.27
N GLN A 337 -7.45 4.17 -0.67
CA GLN A 337 -6.68 5.39 -0.39
C GLN A 337 -7.57 6.59 -0.04
N ALA A 338 -7.09 7.44 0.88
CA ALA A 338 -7.76 8.70 1.22
C ALA A 338 -7.88 9.63 0.01
N VAL A 339 -6.81 9.71 -0.76
CA VAL A 339 -6.70 10.46 -2.02
C VAL A 339 -5.92 9.61 -3.00
N SER A 340 -6.25 9.69 -4.28
CA SER A 340 -5.55 8.93 -5.32
C SER A 340 -4.84 9.87 -6.28
N ASP A 341 -3.80 9.34 -6.92
CA ASP A 341 -3.12 9.96 -8.04
C ASP A 341 -4.13 10.35 -9.15
N ILE A 342 -4.00 11.56 -9.65
CA ILE A 342 -4.90 12.10 -10.71
C ILE A 342 -4.71 11.38 -12.04
N PHE A 343 -3.55 10.76 -12.27
CA PHE A 343 -3.23 9.96 -13.45
C PHE A 343 -3.45 8.45 -13.24
N LEU A 344 -4.08 8.05 -12.13
CA LEU A 344 -4.41 6.65 -11.91
C LEU A 344 -5.45 6.16 -12.91
N GLY A 345 -5.09 5.16 -13.72
CA GLY A 345 -5.93 4.58 -14.76
C GLY A 345 -5.40 3.22 -15.20
N TRP A 346 -5.90 2.69 -16.31
CA TRP A 346 -5.57 1.34 -16.77
C TRP A 346 -5.61 1.19 -18.28
N THR A 347 -4.87 0.18 -18.77
CA THR A 347 -5.05 -0.46 -20.07
C THR A 347 -5.67 -1.85 -19.86
N LYS A 348 -5.79 -2.64 -20.90
CA LYS A 348 -6.23 -4.04 -20.81
C LYS A 348 -5.35 -4.88 -19.87
N ASP A 349 -4.04 -4.68 -19.93
CA ASP A 349 -3.03 -5.55 -19.29
C ASP A 349 -2.25 -4.87 -18.16
N THR A 350 -2.34 -3.54 -18.03
CA THR A 350 -1.59 -2.77 -17.03
C THR A 350 -2.45 -1.72 -16.33
N TYR A 351 -2.18 -1.50 -15.05
CA TYR A 351 -2.60 -0.27 -14.40
C TYR A 351 -1.50 0.79 -14.49
N VAL A 352 -1.91 2.06 -14.51
CA VAL A 352 -1.01 3.19 -14.77
C VAL A 352 -1.14 4.21 -13.66
N ARG A 353 0.00 4.71 -13.18
CA ARG A 353 0.09 5.75 -12.15
C ARG A 353 1.26 6.68 -12.39
N GLN A 354 1.24 7.85 -11.76
CA GLN A 354 2.38 8.76 -11.78
C GLN A 354 3.56 8.16 -10.99
N LEU A 355 4.76 8.21 -11.57
CA LEU A 355 5.99 7.79 -10.91
C LEU A 355 6.59 8.94 -10.11
N ARG A 356 6.85 8.74 -8.81
CA ARG A 356 7.55 9.67 -7.93
C ARG A 356 6.94 11.08 -7.86
N ASP A 357 5.83 11.20 -7.15
CA ASP A 357 5.30 12.50 -6.75
C ASP A 357 5.32 12.63 -5.22
N TRP A 358 6.34 13.31 -4.70
CA TRP A 358 6.61 13.50 -3.27
C TRP A 358 6.71 12.20 -2.46
N LYS A 359 7.31 11.17 -3.02
CA LYS A 359 7.40 9.87 -2.36
C LYS A 359 8.21 9.95 -1.07
N LEU A 360 7.55 9.69 0.07
CA LEU A 360 8.14 9.48 1.38
C LEU A 360 8.12 7.98 1.71
N SER A 361 9.28 7.38 1.91
CA SER A 361 9.41 6.03 2.45
C SER A 361 10.17 6.11 3.76
N ILE A 362 9.73 5.36 4.76
CA ILE A 362 10.44 5.26 6.03
C ILE A 362 11.59 4.27 5.86
N ASP A 363 12.77 4.69 6.31
CA ASP A 363 13.94 3.84 6.38
C ASP A 363 13.91 3.05 7.70
N ILE A 364 13.60 1.78 7.59
CA ILE A 364 13.48 0.89 8.77
C ILE A 364 14.84 0.68 9.44
N GLU A 365 15.94 0.75 8.68
CA GLU A 365 17.30 0.62 9.23
C GLU A 365 17.71 1.85 10.06
N ALA A 366 17.19 3.01 9.71
CA ALA A 366 17.50 4.26 10.39
C ALA A 366 16.51 4.62 11.52
N ILE A 367 15.33 4.01 11.55
CA ILE A 367 14.30 4.38 12.52
C ILE A 367 14.70 3.94 13.94
N LEU A 368 14.49 4.82 14.93
CA LEU A 368 14.68 4.48 16.33
C LEU A 368 13.63 3.46 16.82
N PRO A 369 13.93 2.62 17.85
CA PRO A 369 12.98 1.63 18.37
C PRO A 369 11.59 2.20 18.71
N ARG A 370 11.52 3.35 19.38
CA ARG A 370 10.24 4.03 19.67
C ARG A 370 9.53 4.49 18.39
N GLY A 371 10.29 5.03 17.44
CA GLY A 371 9.77 5.47 16.14
C GLY A 371 9.15 4.31 15.36
N LEU A 372 9.66 3.09 15.48
CA LEU A 372 9.07 1.91 14.85
C LEU A 372 7.67 1.64 15.40
N VAL A 373 7.48 1.71 16.73
CA VAL A 373 6.17 1.51 17.37
C VAL A 373 5.18 2.57 16.94
N ASP A 374 5.59 3.85 16.90
CA ASP A 374 4.72 4.97 16.49
C ASP A 374 4.40 4.90 15.00
N TYR A 375 5.35 4.46 14.17
CA TYR A 375 5.12 4.19 12.76
C TYR A 375 4.07 3.09 12.57
N GLY A 376 4.16 1.99 13.33
CA GLY A 376 3.18 0.91 13.32
C GLY A 376 1.78 1.38 13.69
N ARG A 377 1.64 2.31 14.65
CA ARG A 377 0.37 2.95 15.00
C ARG A 377 -0.20 3.77 13.84
N GLY A 378 0.64 4.52 13.12
CA GLY A 378 0.23 5.28 11.93
C GLY A 378 -0.25 4.37 10.79
N CYS A 379 0.49 3.28 10.50
CA CYS A 379 0.09 2.26 9.54
C CYS A 379 -1.25 1.62 9.92
N ALA A 380 -1.43 1.29 11.20
CA ALA A 380 -2.64 0.68 11.73
C ALA A 380 -3.87 1.60 11.63
N TRP A 381 -3.71 2.88 11.93
CA TRP A 381 -4.77 3.88 11.77
C TRP A 381 -5.19 4.01 10.30
N THR A 382 -4.21 4.10 9.40
CA THR A 382 -4.42 4.16 7.95
C THR A 382 -5.17 2.94 7.44
N LEU A 383 -4.75 1.74 7.88
CA LEU A 383 -5.41 0.49 7.51
C LEU A 383 -6.84 0.41 8.05
N ALA A 384 -7.08 0.84 9.29
CA ALA A 384 -8.41 0.89 9.89
C ALA A 384 -9.35 1.83 9.12
N ARG A 385 -8.85 3.00 8.68
CA ARG A 385 -9.60 3.91 7.80
C ARG A 385 -9.93 3.25 6.46
N ALA A 386 -8.96 2.61 5.81
CA ALA A 386 -9.14 1.91 4.55
C ALA A 386 -10.22 0.82 4.64
N HIS A 387 -10.17 0.01 5.68
CA HIS A 387 -11.18 -1.02 5.95
C HIS A 387 -12.56 -0.44 6.30
N SER A 388 -12.58 0.71 6.99
CA SER A 388 -13.82 1.42 7.31
C SER A 388 -14.53 2.01 6.08
N ARG A 389 -13.79 2.31 5.00
CA ARG A 389 -14.34 2.78 3.73
C ARG A 389 -14.87 1.64 2.85
N SER A 390 -14.38 0.43 3.04
CA SER A 390 -14.57 -0.67 2.08
C SER A 390 -15.37 -1.85 2.63
N GLY A 391 -15.60 -1.92 3.94
CA GLY A 391 -16.33 -2.98 4.63
C GLY A 391 -17.36 -2.48 5.63
N ASP A 392 -18.08 -3.42 6.25
CA ASP A 392 -18.98 -3.11 7.36
C ASP A 392 -18.18 -2.80 8.64
N ARG A 393 -17.77 -1.55 8.80
CA ARG A 393 -16.98 -1.10 9.95
C ARG A 393 -17.66 -1.32 11.30
N LYS A 394 -19.01 -1.30 11.34
CA LYS A 394 -19.77 -1.54 12.58
C LYS A 394 -19.72 -3.02 12.97
N ALA A 395 -19.89 -3.92 12.02
CA ALA A 395 -19.76 -5.35 12.25
C ALA A 395 -18.33 -5.75 12.63
N ILE A 396 -17.31 -5.17 11.97
CA ILE A 396 -15.90 -5.38 12.33
C ILE A 396 -15.61 -4.85 13.73
N ALA A 397 -16.04 -3.62 14.08
CA ALA A 397 -15.85 -3.05 15.40
C ALA A 397 -16.52 -3.88 16.51
N ALA A 398 -17.72 -4.40 16.24
CA ALA A 398 -18.41 -5.30 17.16
C ALA A 398 -17.63 -6.62 17.36
N TYR A 399 -17.09 -7.19 16.28
CA TYR A 399 -16.23 -8.38 16.35
C TYR A 399 -14.94 -8.09 17.11
N LEU A 400 -14.25 -6.97 16.86
CA LEU A 400 -13.03 -6.58 17.57
C LEU A 400 -13.28 -6.41 19.08
N GLY A 401 -14.41 -5.84 19.46
CA GLY A 401 -14.80 -5.59 20.85
C GLY A 401 -13.91 -4.55 21.53
N SER A 402 -14.13 -4.37 22.87
CA SER A 402 -13.39 -3.40 23.69
C SER A 402 -12.18 -4.00 24.42
N SER A 403 -12.10 -5.32 24.54
CA SER A 403 -10.99 -6.02 25.23
C SER A 403 -9.81 -6.28 24.29
N GLY A 404 -8.61 -6.46 24.86
CA GLY A 404 -7.39 -6.79 24.11
C GLY A 404 -7.33 -8.21 23.52
N ARG A 405 -8.42 -9.02 23.59
CA ARG A 405 -8.40 -10.42 23.13
C ARG A 405 -8.08 -10.59 21.64
N PHE A 406 -8.52 -9.66 20.80
CA PHE A 406 -8.16 -9.62 19.39
C PHE A 406 -6.68 -9.24 19.24
N ASP A 407 -6.25 -8.21 19.97
CA ASP A 407 -4.88 -7.71 19.92
C ASP A 407 -3.89 -8.83 20.28
N ASP A 408 -4.15 -9.53 21.40
CA ASP A 408 -3.34 -10.65 21.87
C ASP A 408 -3.31 -11.82 20.88
N ALA A 409 -4.43 -12.11 20.20
CA ALA A 409 -4.49 -13.20 19.23
C ALA A 409 -3.65 -12.89 18.00
N ILE A 410 -3.79 -11.70 17.42
CA ILE A 410 -3.03 -11.30 16.24
C ILE A 410 -1.54 -11.08 16.58
N ALA A 411 -1.22 -10.57 17.77
CA ALA A 411 0.16 -10.43 18.19
C ALA A 411 0.85 -11.79 18.37
N ARG A 412 0.16 -12.80 18.94
CA ARG A 412 0.68 -14.19 18.98
C ARG A 412 0.85 -14.76 17.56
N PHE A 413 -0.12 -14.51 16.66
CA PHE A 413 0.02 -14.86 15.26
C PHE A 413 1.29 -14.24 14.66
N ALA A 414 1.52 -12.94 14.90
CA ALA A 414 2.66 -12.21 14.34
C ALA A 414 4.00 -12.81 14.77
N VAL A 415 4.15 -13.16 16.05
CA VAL A 415 5.35 -13.84 16.57
C VAL A 415 5.55 -15.19 15.91
N ALA A 416 4.50 -16.04 15.89
CA ALA A 416 4.58 -17.36 15.28
C ALA A 416 4.87 -17.28 13.76
N TYR A 417 4.26 -16.31 13.07
CA TYR A 417 4.49 -16.15 11.64
C TYR A 417 5.86 -15.53 11.32
N ALA A 418 6.45 -14.77 12.23
CA ALA A 418 7.84 -14.34 12.09
C ALA A 418 8.80 -15.53 12.18
N ASP A 419 8.56 -16.49 13.11
CA ASP A 419 9.34 -17.75 13.18
C ASP A 419 9.19 -18.56 11.87
N VAL A 420 7.97 -18.68 11.35
CA VAL A 420 7.71 -19.32 10.05
C VAL A 420 8.50 -18.63 8.94
N THR A 421 8.48 -17.30 8.89
CA THR A 421 9.18 -16.50 7.88
C THR A 421 10.70 -16.69 7.94
N GLU A 422 11.29 -16.74 9.14
CA GLU A 422 12.72 -17.01 9.34
C GLU A 422 13.09 -18.41 8.84
N ASN A 423 12.26 -19.42 9.11
CA ASN A 423 12.44 -20.79 8.61
C ASN A 423 12.33 -20.85 7.07
N ASP A 424 11.39 -20.12 6.47
CA ASP A 424 11.23 -20.04 5.02
C ASP A 424 12.40 -19.32 4.34
N HIS A 425 12.89 -18.25 4.93
CA HIS A 425 14.10 -17.58 4.48
C HIS A 425 15.29 -18.52 4.50
N ALA A 426 15.47 -19.32 5.59
CA ALA A 426 16.50 -20.35 5.66
C ALA A 426 16.30 -21.47 4.61
N ALA A 427 15.02 -21.81 4.29
CA ALA A 427 14.72 -22.75 3.21
C ALA A 427 15.11 -22.20 1.83
N LEU A 428 14.87 -20.90 1.58
CA LEU A 428 15.32 -20.22 0.37
C LEU A 428 16.86 -20.23 0.27
N GLN A 429 17.56 -19.93 1.36
CA GLN A 429 19.03 -19.97 1.40
C GLN A 429 19.55 -21.37 1.02
N ARG A 430 18.97 -22.43 1.59
CA ARG A 430 19.30 -23.81 1.23
C ARG A 430 19.02 -24.12 -0.24
N ALA A 431 17.83 -23.73 -0.74
CA ALA A 431 17.46 -23.98 -2.13
C ALA A 431 18.42 -23.33 -3.14
N VAL A 432 18.98 -22.16 -2.80
CA VAL A 432 20.02 -21.49 -3.61
C VAL A 432 21.37 -22.17 -3.44
N ALA A 433 21.78 -22.53 -2.22
CA ALA A 433 23.05 -23.23 -1.98
C ALA A 433 23.11 -24.59 -2.68
N ASP A 434 21.99 -25.32 -2.72
CA ASP A 434 21.83 -26.61 -3.40
C ASP A 434 21.70 -26.49 -4.94
N GLY A 435 21.70 -25.26 -5.48
CA GLY A 435 21.55 -25.00 -6.92
C GLY A 435 20.14 -25.23 -7.49
N ARG A 436 19.13 -25.44 -6.63
CA ARG A 436 17.72 -25.59 -7.05
C ARG A 436 17.11 -24.28 -7.54
N LEU A 437 17.58 -23.17 -7.00
CA LEU A 437 17.20 -21.81 -7.43
C LEU A 437 18.46 -21.00 -7.71
N GLN A 438 18.36 -20.09 -8.67
CA GLN A 438 19.42 -19.12 -8.96
C GLN A 438 19.12 -17.79 -8.26
N ALA A 439 20.12 -17.14 -7.68
CA ALA A 439 20.00 -15.84 -7.05
C ALA A 439 21.16 -14.93 -7.44
N GLN A 440 20.86 -13.69 -7.80
CA GLN A 440 21.81 -12.64 -8.12
C GLN A 440 21.71 -11.52 -7.09
N GLN A 441 22.75 -11.38 -6.26
CA GLN A 441 22.84 -10.34 -5.22
C GLN A 441 23.54 -9.08 -5.76
N GLY A 442 23.32 -7.95 -5.09
CA GLY A 442 24.00 -6.68 -5.39
C GLY A 442 23.45 -5.91 -6.58
N VAL A 443 22.23 -6.26 -7.06
CA VAL A 443 21.55 -5.61 -8.22
C VAL A 443 20.29 -4.89 -7.80
#